data_8812c7b91e430983c7c67712569c995a
#
_entry.id   8812c7b91e430983c7c67712569c995a
#
_cell.length_a   1.000
_cell.length_b   1.000
_cell.length_c   1.000
_cell.angle_alpha   90.00
_cell.angle_beta   90.00
_cell.angle_gamma   90.00
#
_symmetry.space_group_name_H-M   'P 1'
#
loop_
_entity.id
_entity.type
_entity.pdbx_description
1 polymer ?
#
loop_
_entity_poly.entity_id
_entity_poly.type
_entity_poly.pdbx_seq_one_letter_code
_entity_poly.pdbx_strand_id
1 'polypeptide(L)'
;MSLFKGKTLMITGGTGSFGNAVLNRFLKTDIGEIRIFSRDEKKQDDMRHDFQARMPEVADKIKFYIGDVRDLQSVRGAMPGVDYIFHAAALKQVPSCEFFPMEAVRTNVIGTENVLTAAIEEGVESVICLSTDKAAYPINAMGITKAIEEKVAVAKSRMSGKTKICCTRYGNVMCSRGSVIPLWIDQIKQGNPITLTEPSMTRFIMSLEEAVDLVLFAFENGENGDLLIQKAPACTIQTQAEAVCELFGGKKEDIKVIGIRHGEKM
;
A
#
# COMPACT_ATOMS: atom_id res chain seq x y z
N MET A 1 -27.93 -0.27 -5.80
CA MET A 1 -27.16 -1.52 -6.06
C MET A 1 -25.75 -1.26 -5.58
N SER A 2 -25.10 -2.26 -4.96
CA SER A 2 -23.68 -2.12 -4.58
C SER A 2 -22.82 -1.98 -5.83
N LEU A 3 -21.85 -1.08 -5.79
CA LEU A 3 -20.89 -0.79 -6.88
C LEU A 3 -20.12 -2.06 -7.30
N PHE A 4 -19.87 -2.97 -6.34
CA PHE A 4 -18.98 -4.11 -6.52
C PHE A 4 -19.70 -5.43 -6.82
N LYS A 5 -21.04 -5.42 -6.93
CA LYS A 5 -21.82 -6.66 -7.09
C LYS A 5 -21.42 -7.44 -8.34
N GLY A 6 -20.88 -8.63 -8.12
CA GLY A 6 -20.47 -9.55 -9.20
C GLY A 6 -19.23 -9.09 -9.98
N LYS A 7 -18.55 -8.02 -9.56
CA LYS A 7 -17.38 -7.42 -10.21
C LYS A 7 -16.08 -8.15 -9.84
N THR A 8 -15.05 -7.93 -10.65
CA THR A 8 -13.70 -8.43 -10.45
C THR A 8 -12.77 -7.30 -10.02
N LEU A 9 -12.15 -7.44 -8.84
CA LEU A 9 -11.13 -6.54 -8.32
C LEU A 9 -9.74 -7.18 -8.45
N MET A 10 -8.79 -6.53 -9.11
CA MET A 10 -7.39 -6.91 -9.06
C MET A 10 -6.63 -6.09 -8.01
N ILE A 11 -5.84 -6.76 -7.16
CA ILE A 11 -4.98 -6.13 -6.16
C ILE A 11 -3.53 -6.45 -6.52
N THR A 12 -2.79 -5.48 -7.04
CA THR A 12 -1.36 -5.65 -7.25
C THR A 12 -0.63 -5.45 -5.92
N GLY A 13 0.40 -6.27 -5.66
CA GLY A 13 1.02 -6.28 -4.34
C GLY A 13 0.11 -6.83 -3.23
N GLY A 14 -0.91 -7.60 -3.59
CA GLY A 14 -1.94 -8.12 -2.68
C GLY A 14 -1.44 -9.01 -1.55
N THR A 15 -0.22 -9.55 -1.64
CA THR A 15 0.43 -10.31 -0.55
C THR A 15 1.05 -9.41 0.54
N GLY A 16 1.04 -8.10 0.36
CA GLY A 16 1.46 -7.12 1.38
C GLY A 16 0.37 -6.86 2.42
N SER A 17 0.74 -6.23 3.56
CA SER A 17 -0.21 -5.92 4.65
C SER A 17 -1.42 -5.13 4.17
N PHE A 18 -1.19 -4.10 3.34
CA PHE A 18 -2.27 -3.24 2.84
C PHE A 18 -3.16 -3.99 1.84
N GLY A 19 -2.56 -4.68 0.86
CA GLY A 19 -3.32 -5.48 -0.11
C GLY A 19 -4.16 -6.57 0.55
N ASN A 20 -3.62 -7.20 1.61
CA ASN A 20 -4.36 -8.19 2.41
C ASN A 20 -5.53 -7.56 3.17
N ALA A 21 -5.37 -6.34 3.71
CA ALA A 21 -6.47 -5.64 4.39
C ALA A 21 -7.59 -5.26 3.40
N VAL A 22 -7.23 -4.78 2.20
CA VAL A 22 -8.19 -4.52 1.13
C VAL A 22 -8.91 -5.80 0.72
N LEU A 23 -8.18 -6.90 0.50
CA LEU A 23 -8.78 -8.21 0.23
C LEU A 23 -9.83 -8.59 1.29
N ASN A 24 -9.45 -8.57 2.57
CA ASN A 24 -10.36 -8.94 3.67
C ASN A 24 -11.59 -8.02 3.74
N ARG A 25 -11.46 -6.74 3.41
CA ARG A 25 -12.59 -5.80 3.37
C ARG A 25 -13.53 -6.11 2.23
N PHE A 26 -13.00 -6.36 1.02
CA PHE A 26 -13.81 -6.63 -0.16
C PHE A 26 -14.48 -8.01 -0.12
N LEU A 27 -13.89 -9.01 0.52
CA LEU A 27 -14.53 -10.31 0.75
C LEU A 27 -15.84 -10.22 1.56
N LYS A 28 -16.02 -9.15 2.34
CA LYS A 28 -17.27 -8.88 3.09
C LYS A 28 -18.35 -8.19 2.24
N THR A 29 -18.05 -7.86 0.99
CA THR A 29 -18.99 -7.27 0.04
C THR A 29 -19.56 -8.32 -0.89
N ASP A 30 -20.40 -7.90 -1.82
CA ASP A 30 -20.94 -8.74 -2.89
C ASP A 30 -20.02 -8.86 -4.12
N ILE A 31 -18.71 -8.60 -3.96
CA ILE A 31 -17.69 -8.79 -5.00
C ILE A 31 -17.73 -10.22 -5.57
N GLY A 32 -17.57 -10.37 -6.87
CA GLY A 32 -17.59 -11.67 -7.55
C GLY A 32 -16.24 -12.39 -7.47
N GLU A 33 -15.16 -11.68 -7.80
CA GLU A 33 -13.80 -12.24 -7.85
C GLU A 33 -12.78 -11.21 -7.33
N ILE A 34 -11.73 -11.68 -6.67
CA ILE A 34 -10.58 -10.87 -6.28
C ILE A 34 -9.30 -11.54 -6.79
N ARG A 35 -8.54 -10.83 -7.64
CA ARG A 35 -7.25 -11.29 -8.18
C ARG A 35 -6.10 -10.71 -7.37
N ILE A 36 -5.30 -11.58 -6.79
CA ILE A 36 -4.05 -11.21 -6.11
C ILE A 36 -2.91 -11.33 -7.11
N PHE A 37 -2.38 -10.20 -7.55
CA PHE A 37 -1.26 -10.14 -8.48
C PHE A 37 0.03 -9.80 -7.74
N SER A 38 0.99 -10.71 -7.70
CA SER A 38 2.25 -10.58 -6.96
C SER A 38 3.33 -11.49 -7.54
N ARG A 39 4.60 -11.12 -7.31
CA ARG A 39 5.77 -11.93 -7.68
C ARG A 39 6.05 -13.08 -6.73
N ASP A 40 5.56 -12.97 -5.49
CA ASP A 40 5.93 -13.86 -4.39
C ASP A 40 4.99 -15.06 -4.35
N GLU A 41 5.39 -16.14 -5.04
CA GLU A 41 4.68 -17.41 -5.11
C GLU A 41 4.42 -17.99 -3.70
N LYS A 42 5.45 -17.97 -2.83
CA LYS A 42 5.33 -18.54 -1.48
C LYS A 42 4.25 -17.84 -0.66
N LYS A 43 4.23 -16.51 -0.70
CA LYS A 43 3.17 -15.77 0.01
C LYS A 43 1.79 -15.98 -0.57
N GLN A 44 1.67 -16.16 -1.89
CA GLN A 44 0.39 -16.48 -2.52
C GLN A 44 -0.10 -17.87 -2.09
N ASP A 45 0.80 -18.84 -2.01
CA ASP A 45 0.49 -20.19 -1.56
C ASP A 45 0.06 -20.21 -0.07
N ASP A 46 0.81 -19.51 0.79
CA ASP A 46 0.45 -19.35 2.20
C ASP A 46 -0.93 -18.70 2.36
N MET A 47 -1.21 -17.63 1.58
CA MET A 47 -2.53 -16.99 1.58
C MET A 47 -3.64 -17.94 1.13
N ARG A 48 -3.41 -18.72 0.08
CA ARG A 48 -4.39 -19.69 -0.41
C ARG A 48 -4.78 -20.69 0.67
N HIS A 49 -3.79 -21.31 1.31
CA HIS A 49 -4.02 -22.28 2.39
C HIS A 49 -4.71 -21.64 3.61
N ASP A 50 -4.30 -20.44 3.98
CA ASP A 50 -4.88 -19.72 5.11
C ASP A 50 -6.36 -19.37 4.87
N PHE A 51 -6.72 -18.85 3.68
CA PHE A 51 -8.11 -18.55 3.34
C PHE A 51 -8.97 -19.81 3.21
N GLN A 52 -8.44 -20.88 2.61
CA GLN A 52 -9.14 -22.17 2.54
C GLN A 52 -9.43 -22.76 3.93
N ALA A 53 -8.52 -22.56 4.89
CA ALA A 53 -8.69 -23.04 6.26
C ALA A 53 -9.65 -22.16 7.09
N ARG A 54 -9.56 -20.84 6.97
CA ARG A 54 -10.29 -19.88 7.83
C ARG A 54 -11.63 -19.41 7.24
N MET A 55 -11.75 -19.35 5.92
CA MET A 55 -12.88 -18.76 5.21
C MET A 55 -13.21 -19.56 3.93
N PRO A 56 -13.48 -20.88 4.06
CA PRO A 56 -13.68 -21.76 2.90
C PRO A 56 -14.84 -21.30 2.00
N GLU A 57 -15.86 -20.64 2.57
CA GLU A 57 -17.06 -20.17 1.87
C GLU A 57 -16.78 -19.04 0.87
N VAL A 58 -15.68 -18.32 1.02
CA VAL A 58 -15.27 -17.23 0.12
C VAL A 58 -13.92 -17.45 -0.54
N ALA A 59 -13.20 -18.51 -0.18
CA ALA A 59 -11.87 -18.80 -0.71
C ALA A 59 -11.87 -18.92 -2.23
N ASP A 60 -12.92 -19.46 -2.83
CA ASP A 60 -13.05 -19.63 -4.28
C ASP A 60 -13.18 -18.31 -5.05
N LYS A 61 -13.52 -17.22 -4.38
CA LYS A 61 -13.52 -15.88 -4.99
C LYS A 61 -12.12 -15.33 -5.18
N ILE A 62 -11.11 -15.87 -4.48
CA ILE A 62 -9.73 -15.38 -4.54
C ILE A 62 -8.98 -16.14 -5.61
N LYS A 63 -8.45 -15.42 -6.60
CA LYS A 63 -7.60 -15.97 -7.66
C LYS A 63 -6.19 -15.42 -7.53
N PHE A 64 -5.21 -16.29 -7.65
CA PHE A 64 -3.80 -15.94 -7.48
C PHE A 64 -3.09 -15.92 -8.82
N TYR A 65 -2.47 -14.78 -9.15
CA TYR A 65 -1.73 -14.55 -10.37
C TYR A 65 -0.27 -14.22 -10.02
N ILE A 66 0.65 -15.10 -10.43
CA ILE A 66 2.08 -14.81 -10.32
C ILE A 66 2.46 -13.90 -11.46
N GLY A 67 3.00 -12.73 -11.13
CA GLY A 67 3.42 -11.76 -12.15
C GLY A 67 4.13 -10.55 -11.56
N ASP A 68 4.77 -9.79 -12.44
CA ASP A 68 5.57 -8.62 -12.11
C ASP A 68 5.00 -7.38 -12.80
N VAL A 69 4.67 -6.33 -12.04
CA VAL A 69 4.19 -5.05 -12.59
C VAL A 69 5.20 -4.39 -13.52
N ARG A 70 6.49 -4.70 -13.39
CA ARG A 70 7.56 -4.19 -14.25
C ARG A 70 7.52 -4.77 -15.67
N ASP A 71 6.79 -5.86 -15.86
CA ASP A 71 6.58 -6.52 -17.14
C ASP A 71 5.14 -6.29 -17.62
N LEU A 72 4.99 -5.49 -18.67
CA LEU A 72 3.68 -5.17 -19.26
C LEU A 72 2.93 -6.41 -19.75
N GLN A 73 3.63 -7.41 -20.29
CA GLN A 73 2.97 -8.62 -20.78
C GLN A 73 2.42 -9.46 -19.63
N SER A 74 3.16 -9.53 -18.51
CA SER A 74 2.68 -10.18 -17.28
C SER A 74 1.41 -9.50 -16.77
N VAL A 75 1.37 -8.16 -16.77
CA VAL A 75 0.19 -7.39 -16.36
C VAL A 75 -0.99 -7.62 -17.30
N ARG A 76 -0.78 -7.54 -18.62
CA ARG A 76 -1.81 -7.81 -19.64
C ARG A 76 -2.40 -9.21 -19.49
N GLY A 77 -1.59 -10.22 -19.16
CA GLY A 77 -2.06 -11.59 -18.96
C GLY A 77 -3.04 -11.78 -17.80
N ALA A 78 -2.99 -10.89 -16.79
CA ALA A 78 -3.88 -10.92 -15.62
C ALA A 78 -5.09 -9.97 -15.76
N MET A 79 -5.14 -9.13 -16.81
CA MET A 79 -6.10 -8.04 -16.93
C MET A 79 -7.49 -8.44 -17.47
N PRO A 80 -7.66 -9.43 -18.38
CA PRO A 80 -8.96 -9.69 -19.00
C PRO A 80 -10.09 -9.89 -17.99
N GLY A 81 -11.17 -9.11 -18.14
CA GLY A 81 -12.36 -9.17 -17.28
C GLY A 81 -12.19 -8.52 -15.90
N VAL A 82 -11.14 -7.73 -15.68
CA VAL A 82 -10.98 -6.91 -14.46
C VAL A 82 -11.83 -5.66 -14.56
N ASP A 83 -12.66 -5.39 -13.55
CA ASP A 83 -13.46 -4.17 -13.47
C ASP A 83 -12.78 -3.08 -12.63
N TYR A 84 -12.10 -3.46 -11.54
CA TYR A 84 -11.48 -2.54 -10.59
C TYR A 84 -10.04 -2.96 -10.29
N ILE A 85 -9.17 -1.98 -10.08
CA ILE A 85 -7.78 -2.23 -9.69
C ILE A 85 -7.42 -1.39 -8.46
N PHE A 86 -6.90 -2.06 -7.42
CA PHE A 86 -6.13 -1.41 -6.37
C PHE A 86 -4.64 -1.69 -6.60
N HIS A 87 -3.92 -0.66 -7.05
CA HIS A 87 -2.49 -0.77 -7.37
C HIS A 87 -1.65 -0.41 -6.14
N ALA A 88 -1.19 -1.44 -5.41
CA ALA A 88 -0.38 -1.30 -4.20
C ALA A 88 1.02 -1.93 -4.31
N ALA A 89 1.39 -2.45 -5.48
CA ALA A 89 2.73 -2.98 -5.72
C ALA A 89 3.77 -1.85 -5.76
N ALA A 90 4.65 -1.79 -4.77
CA ALA A 90 5.67 -0.76 -4.69
C ALA A 90 6.88 -1.20 -3.86
N LEU A 91 8.03 -0.56 -4.08
CA LEU A 91 9.12 -0.52 -3.13
C LEU A 91 8.90 0.67 -2.18
N LYS A 92 8.81 0.40 -0.87
CA LYS A 92 8.44 1.40 0.14
C LYS A 92 9.51 1.66 1.21
N GLN A 93 10.54 0.84 1.28
CA GLN A 93 11.61 1.00 2.27
C GLN A 93 12.60 2.06 1.80
N VAL A 94 12.72 3.16 2.56
CA VAL A 94 13.59 4.28 2.21
C VAL A 94 15.04 3.82 2.02
N PRO A 95 15.68 3.08 2.95
CA PRO A 95 17.07 2.66 2.73
C PRO A 95 17.25 1.80 1.46
N SER A 96 16.35 0.86 1.20
CA SER A 96 16.43 0.02 0.00
C SER A 96 16.29 0.82 -1.30
N CYS A 97 15.41 1.83 -1.31
CA CYS A 97 15.23 2.69 -2.47
C CYS A 97 16.44 3.61 -2.69
N GLU A 98 17.10 4.09 -1.62
CA GLU A 98 18.33 4.86 -1.71
C GLU A 98 19.49 4.02 -2.29
N PHE A 99 19.63 2.76 -1.85
CA PHE A 99 20.66 1.85 -2.38
C PHE A 99 20.38 1.37 -3.80
N PHE A 100 19.10 1.19 -4.15
CA PHE A 100 18.68 0.65 -5.45
C PHE A 100 17.64 1.56 -6.12
N PRO A 101 17.96 2.83 -6.43
CA PRO A 101 16.99 3.80 -6.92
C PRO A 101 16.34 3.36 -8.24
N MET A 102 17.07 2.69 -9.12
CA MET A 102 16.50 2.18 -10.38
C MET A 102 15.48 1.07 -10.18
N GLU A 103 15.61 0.25 -9.14
CA GLU A 103 14.58 -0.73 -8.80
C GLU A 103 13.31 -0.05 -8.27
N ALA A 104 13.46 1.06 -7.52
CA ALA A 104 12.33 1.90 -7.13
C ALA A 104 11.66 2.54 -8.35
N VAL A 105 12.42 3.08 -9.32
CA VAL A 105 11.89 3.62 -10.58
C VAL A 105 11.14 2.54 -11.37
N ARG A 106 11.76 1.38 -11.57
CA ARG A 106 11.15 0.28 -12.33
C ARG A 106 9.84 -0.20 -11.70
N THR A 107 9.78 -0.28 -10.37
CA THR A 107 8.60 -0.79 -9.66
C THR A 107 7.54 0.30 -9.50
N ASN A 108 7.91 1.45 -8.94
CA ASN A 108 6.95 2.48 -8.55
C ASN A 108 6.50 3.33 -9.74
N VAL A 109 7.38 3.58 -10.73
CA VAL A 109 7.06 4.43 -11.88
C VAL A 109 6.65 3.60 -13.09
N ILE A 110 7.56 2.74 -13.60
CA ILE A 110 7.28 1.93 -14.80
C ILE A 110 6.21 0.88 -14.50
N GLY A 111 6.23 0.28 -13.30
CA GLY A 111 5.18 -0.66 -12.89
C GLY A 111 3.79 -0.02 -12.88
N THR A 112 3.66 1.20 -12.37
CA THR A 112 2.40 1.95 -12.42
C THR A 112 2.01 2.29 -13.86
N GLU A 113 2.95 2.76 -14.68
CA GLU A 113 2.72 3.03 -16.11
C GLU A 113 2.16 1.77 -16.83
N ASN A 114 2.74 0.60 -16.57
CA ASN A 114 2.30 -0.67 -17.15
C ASN A 114 0.88 -1.05 -16.72
N VAL A 115 0.59 -0.95 -15.41
CA VAL A 115 -0.73 -1.28 -14.87
C VAL A 115 -1.79 -0.35 -15.45
N LEU A 116 -1.54 0.96 -15.50
CA LEU A 116 -2.46 1.93 -16.06
C LEU A 116 -2.66 1.75 -17.56
N THR A 117 -1.59 1.44 -18.30
CA THR A 117 -1.68 1.16 -19.73
C THR A 117 -2.57 -0.05 -20.01
N ALA A 118 -2.31 -1.18 -19.33
CA ALA A 118 -3.11 -2.39 -19.50
C ALA A 118 -4.57 -2.19 -19.05
N ALA A 119 -4.80 -1.41 -17.97
CA ALA A 119 -6.13 -1.10 -17.48
C ALA A 119 -6.95 -0.28 -18.50
N ILE A 120 -6.32 0.71 -19.12
CA ILE A 120 -6.96 1.54 -20.18
C ILE A 120 -7.26 0.69 -21.42
N GLU A 121 -6.31 -0.14 -21.85
CA GLU A 121 -6.47 -1.04 -23.01
C GLU A 121 -7.64 -2.02 -22.82
N GLU A 122 -7.82 -2.57 -21.62
CA GLU A 122 -8.91 -3.50 -21.29
C GLU A 122 -10.24 -2.80 -20.98
N GLY A 123 -10.21 -1.48 -20.69
CA GLY A 123 -11.40 -0.70 -20.34
C GLY A 123 -11.86 -0.91 -18.91
N VAL A 124 -10.92 -1.13 -17.98
CA VAL A 124 -11.17 -1.20 -16.54
C VAL A 124 -11.95 0.02 -16.06
N GLU A 125 -12.96 -0.16 -15.22
CA GLU A 125 -13.83 0.92 -14.76
C GLU A 125 -13.08 1.94 -13.90
N SER A 126 -12.28 1.44 -12.92
CA SER A 126 -11.53 2.34 -12.03
C SER A 126 -10.24 1.71 -11.51
N VAL A 127 -9.19 2.54 -11.45
CA VAL A 127 -7.87 2.21 -10.88
C VAL A 127 -7.56 3.19 -9.75
N ILE A 128 -7.27 2.65 -8.55
CA ILE A 128 -6.78 3.44 -7.42
C ILE A 128 -5.30 3.11 -7.20
N CYS A 129 -4.43 4.12 -7.36
CA CYS A 129 -2.99 4.01 -7.13
C CYS A 129 -2.66 4.41 -5.70
N LEU A 130 -1.96 3.53 -4.98
CA LEU A 130 -1.53 3.78 -3.60
C LEU A 130 -0.30 4.69 -3.59
N SER A 131 -0.44 5.91 -3.07
CA SER A 131 0.67 6.84 -2.84
C SER A 131 0.98 7.03 -1.33
N THR A 132 1.72 8.06 -0.97
CA THR A 132 2.24 8.31 0.39
C THR A 132 2.40 9.80 0.65
N ASP A 133 2.33 10.21 1.92
CA ASP A 133 2.71 11.54 2.38
C ASP A 133 4.14 11.95 1.98
N LYS A 134 5.03 10.96 1.79
CA LYS A 134 6.43 11.17 1.38
C LYS A 134 6.57 11.58 -0.09
N ALA A 135 5.51 11.49 -0.88
CA ALA A 135 5.44 12.05 -2.23
C ALA A 135 5.26 13.58 -2.23
N ALA A 136 4.80 14.16 -1.10
CA ALA A 136 4.73 15.61 -0.93
C ALA A 136 6.09 16.16 -0.48
N TYR A 137 6.66 17.09 -1.25
CA TYR A 137 8.03 17.59 -1.03
C TYR A 137 9.04 16.46 -0.77
N PRO A 138 9.24 15.57 -1.76
CA PRO A 138 10.03 14.36 -1.57
C PRO A 138 11.52 14.68 -1.40
N ILE A 139 12.18 14.02 -0.46
CA ILE A 139 13.62 14.18 -0.18
C ILE A 139 14.43 12.89 -0.34
N ASN A 140 13.78 11.78 -0.68
CA ASN A 140 14.40 10.49 -0.84
C ASN A 140 13.88 9.76 -2.09
N ALA A 141 14.63 8.77 -2.58
CA ALA A 141 14.31 8.03 -3.81
C ALA A 141 12.91 7.40 -3.78
N MET A 142 12.48 6.88 -2.63
CA MET A 142 11.14 6.33 -2.46
C MET A 142 10.07 7.41 -2.67
N GLY A 143 10.16 8.53 -1.97
CA GLY A 143 9.23 9.64 -2.10
C GLY A 143 9.24 10.27 -3.50
N ILE A 144 10.43 10.43 -4.11
CA ILE A 144 10.59 10.95 -5.47
C ILE A 144 9.88 10.04 -6.48
N THR A 145 10.11 8.72 -6.40
CA THR A 145 9.45 7.78 -7.32
C THR A 145 7.94 7.74 -7.13
N LYS A 146 7.44 7.88 -5.90
CA LYS A 146 5.99 7.98 -5.62
C LYS A 146 5.40 9.30 -6.12
N ALA A 147 6.15 10.41 -6.02
CA ALA A 147 5.71 11.69 -6.61
C ALA A 147 5.62 11.62 -8.14
N ILE A 148 6.56 10.92 -8.80
CA ILE A 148 6.50 10.67 -10.24
C ILE A 148 5.32 9.75 -10.57
N GLU A 149 5.08 8.70 -9.79
CA GLU A 149 3.92 7.82 -9.92
C GLU A 149 2.59 8.61 -9.96
N GLU A 150 2.40 9.56 -9.02
CA GLU A 150 1.22 10.44 -9.02
C GLU A 150 1.13 11.27 -10.31
N LYS A 151 2.25 11.79 -10.81
CA LYS A 151 2.28 12.54 -12.07
C LYS A 151 1.93 11.65 -13.26
N VAL A 152 2.40 10.41 -13.28
CA VAL A 152 2.05 9.41 -14.31
C VAL A 152 0.55 9.11 -14.26
N ALA A 153 0.00 8.87 -13.08
CA ALA A 153 -1.43 8.60 -12.91
C ALA A 153 -2.30 9.78 -13.42
N VAL A 154 -1.97 11.01 -13.01
CA VAL A 154 -2.67 12.23 -13.48
C VAL A 154 -2.49 12.45 -14.99
N ALA A 155 -1.32 12.15 -15.55
CA ALA A 155 -1.11 12.27 -16.99
C ALA A 155 -1.97 11.24 -17.75
N LYS A 156 -1.98 9.99 -17.28
CA LYS A 156 -2.78 8.90 -17.87
C LYS A 156 -4.28 9.16 -17.77
N SER A 157 -4.77 9.75 -16.67
CA SER A 157 -6.19 10.06 -16.52
C SER A 157 -6.75 10.96 -17.64
N ARG A 158 -5.91 11.83 -18.22
CA ARG A 158 -6.31 12.71 -19.33
C ARG A 158 -6.59 11.96 -20.64
N MET A 159 -6.08 10.73 -20.75
CA MET A 159 -6.19 9.91 -21.97
C MET A 159 -6.83 8.54 -21.67
N SER A 160 -7.44 8.37 -20.50
CA SER A 160 -7.91 7.08 -20.01
C SER A 160 -9.28 6.64 -20.57
N GLY A 161 -9.90 7.45 -21.42
CA GLY A 161 -11.21 7.13 -21.98
C GLY A 161 -12.27 6.98 -20.88
N LYS A 162 -12.76 5.75 -20.69
CA LYS A 162 -13.77 5.44 -19.66
C LYS A 162 -13.15 5.02 -18.32
N THR A 163 -11.86 4.71 -18.28
CA THR A 163 -11.16 4.25 -17.07
C THR A 163 -10.92 5.42 -16.12
N LYS A 164 -11.52 5.38 -14.95
CA LYS A 164 -11.27 6.36 -13.89
C LYS A 164 -9.95 6.02 -13.18
N ILE A 165 -9.04 6.98 -13.07
CA ILE A 165 -7.74 6.81 -12.41
C ILE A 165 -7.63 7.82 -11.28
N CYS A 166 -7.46 7.34 -10.05
CA CYS A 166 -7.25 8.17 -8.86
C CYS A 166 -6.01 7.71 -8.10
N CYS A 167 -5.46 8.61 -7.29
CA CYS A 167 -4.43 8.27 -6.31
C CYS A 167 -4.94 8.50 -4.90
N THR A 168 -4.44 7.73 -3.94
CA THR A 168 -4.69 7.93 -2.52
C THR A 168 -3.37 8.12 -1.77
N ARG A 169 -3.24 9.22 -1.00
CA ARG A 169 -2.09 9.48 -0.11
C ARG A 169 -2.40 9.07 1.31
N TYR A 170 -1.44 8.40 1.91
CA TYR A 170 -1.51 7.93 3.29
C TYR A 170 -0.35 8.46 4.11
N GLY A 171 -0.61 8.71 5.40
CA GLY A 171 0.41 8.85 6.41
C GLY A 171 1.06 7.50 6.77
N ASN A 172 1.60 7.41 7.96
CA ASN A 172 2.13 6.15 8.46
C ASN A 172 0.98 5.24 8.92
N VAL A 173 0.76 4.15 8.19
CA VAL A 173 -0.21 3.12 8.60
C VAL A 173 0.38 2.33 9.75
N MET A 174 -0.25 2.43 10.92
CA MET A 174 0.20 1.78 12.16
C MET A 174 0.30 0.26 11.98
N CYS A 175 1.29 -0.35 12.61
CA CYS A 175 1.52 -1.80 12.64
C CYS A 175 1.65 -2.46 11.26
N SER A 176 1.87 -1.70 10.19
CA SER A 176 2.15 -2.27 8.87
C SER A 176 3.51 -2.98 8.88
N ARG A 177 3.65 -4.05 8.08
CA ARG A 177 4.89 -4.85 8.01
C ARG A 177 6.11 -3.98 7.71
N GLY A 178 7.16 -4.13 8.53
CA GLY A 178 8.40 -3.35 8.43
C GLY A 178 8.26 -1.90 8.90
N SER A 179 7.21 -1.55 9.63
CA SER A 179 7.07 -0.25 10.30
C SER A 179 7.69 -0.26 11.70
N VAL A 180 7.81 0.93 12.29
CA VAL A 180 8.54 1.14 13.55
C VAL A 180 7.85 0.51 14.76
N ILE A 181 6.52 0.52 14.82
CA ILE A 181 5.78 -0.03 15.98
C ILE A 181 6.06 -1.53 16.18
N PRO A 182 5.94 -2.42 15.19
CA PRO A 182 6.33 -3.81 15.34
C PRO A 182 7.79 -4.00 15.78
N LEU A 183 8.71 -3.20 15.23
CA LEU A 183 10.11 -3.23 15.65
C LEU A 183 10.26 -2.93 17.14
N TRP A 184 9.60 -1.88 17.65
CA TRP A 184 9.67 -1.53 19.08
C TRP A 184 9.05 -2.58 19.97
N ILE A 185 7.91 -3.18 19.55
CA ILE A 185 7.28 -4.28 20.29
C ILE A 185 8.24 -5.47 20.38
N ASP A 186 8.92 -5.82 19.30
CA ASP A 186 9.90 -6.91 19.27
C ASP A 186 11.11 -6.60 20.16
N GLN A 187 11.61 -5.36 20.15
CA GLN A 187 12.68 -4.92 21.06
C GLN A 187 12.27 -5.09 22.53
N ILE A 188 11.07 -4.62 22.90
CA ILE A 188 10.55 -4.77 24.27
C ILE A 188 10.44 -6.25 24.66
N LYS A 189 9.87 -7.11 23.81
CA LYS A 189 9.73 -8.55 24.06
C LYS A 189 11.07 -9.26 24.26
N GLN A 190 12.12 -8.76 23.64
CA GLN A 190 13.48 -9.28 23.75
C GLN A 190 14.24 -8.68 24.94
N GLY A 191 13.61 -7.80 25.73
CA GLY A 191 14.27 -7.10 26.85
C GLY A 191 15.26 -6.02 26.40
N ASN A 192 15.20 -5.61 25.15
CA ASN A 192 16.05 -4.56 24.60
C ASN A 192 15.38 -3.18 24.71
N PRO A 193 16.16 -2.09 24.90
CA PRO A 193 15.63 -0.75 24.81
C PRO A 193 15.10 -0.48 23.39
N ILE A 194 14.00 0.27 23.29
CA ILE A 194 13.54 0.70 21.98
C ILE A 194 14.43 1.81 21.42
N THR A 195 14.57 1.82 20.10
CA THR A 195 15.42 2.77 19.40
C THR A 195 14.58 3.70 18.55
N LEU A 196 14.85 5.02 18.62
CA LEU A 196 14.24 6.03 17.75
C LEU A 196 15.33 6.91 17.11
N THR A 197 15.02 7.48 15.97
CA THR A 197 15.99 8.24 15.17
C THR A 197 16.11 9.67 15.63
N GLU A 198 14.99 10.39 15.75
CA GLU A 198 14.95 11.77 16.21
C GLU A 198 13.60 12.00 16.94
N PRO A 199 13.63 12.36 18.24
CA PRO A 199 12.42 12.50 19.05
C PRO A 199 11.39 13.51 18.52
N SER A 200 11.86 14.60 17.95
CA SER A 200 11.02 15.71 17.46
C SER A 200 10.37 15.47 16.11
N MET A 201 10.80 14.44 15.35
CA MET A 201 10.16 14.08 14.09
C MET A 201 8.67 13.86 14.27
N THR A 202 7.86 14.39 13.36
CA THR A 202 6.42 14.17 13.36
C THR A 202 6.00 13.18 12.28
N ARG A 203 4.95 12.40 12.57
CA ARG A 203 4.33 11.49 11.60
C ARG A 203 2.82 11.60 11.67
N PHE A 204 2.20 11.68 10.51
CA PHE A 204 0.77 11.42 10.39
C PHE A 204 0.55 9.94 10.64
N ILE A 205 -0.39 9.61 11.50
CA ILE A 205 -0.73 8.23 11.86
C ILE A 205 -2.17 7.93 11.52
N MET A 206 -2.38 6.70 11.03
CA MET A 206 -3.71 6.18 10.73
C MET A 206 -3.74 4.67 10.94
N SER A 207 -4.91 4.14 11.21
CA SER A 207 -5.13 2.72 11.27
C SER A 207 -5.15 2.09 9.86
N LEU A 208 -5.02 0.77 9.81
CA LEU A 208 -5.14 0.06 8.55
C LEU A 208 -6.59 0.08 8.03
N GLU A 209 -7.58 0.13 8.93
CA GLU A 209 -9.00 0.28 8.59
C GLU A 209 -9.29 1.62 7.92
N GLU A 210 -8.88 2.72 8.53
CA GLU A 210 -9.02 4.07 7.94
C GLU A 210 -8.36 4.16 6.56
N ALA A 211 -7.20 3.51 6.40
CA ALA A 211 -6.51 3.47 5.13
C ALA A 211 -7.33 2.70 4.06
N VAL A 212 -7.98 1.60 4.42
CA VAL A 212 -8.86 0.84 3.53
C VAL A 212 -10.15 1.60 3.23
N ASP A 213 -10.71 2.32 4.22
CA ASP A 213 -11.90 3.15 4.01
C ASP A 213 -11.64 4.25 2.98
N LEU A 214 -10.43 4.82 2.94
CA LEU A 214 -10.05 5.79 1.89
C LEU A 214 -10.03 5.13 0.49
N VAL A 215 -9.63 3.85 0.38
CA VAL A 215 -9.69 3.13 -0.91
C VAL A 215 -11.13 2.96 -1.37
N LEU A 216 -12.03 2.53 -0.47
CA LEU A 216 -13.45 2.39 -0.78
C LEU A 216 -14.05 3.74 -1.20
N PHE A 217 -13.78 4.79 -0.41
CA PHE A 217 -14.22 6.15 -0.72
C PHE A 217 -13.74 6.60 -2.12
N ALA A 218 -12.48 6.28 -2.47
CA ALA A 218 -11.93 6.63 -3.77
C ALA A 218 -12.63 5.89 -4.93
N PHE A 219 -12.97 4.62 -4.77
CA PHE A 219 -13.75 3.89 -5.77
C PHE A 219 -15.16 4.49 -5.95
N GLU A 220 -15.82 4.82 -4.84
CA GLU A 220 -17.21 5.29 -4.83
C GLU A 220 -17.35 6.75 -5.27
N ASN A 221 -16.45 7.63 -4.82
CA ASN A 221 -16.63 9.08 -4.90
C ASN A 221 -15.52 9.81 -5.68
N GLY A 222 -14.38 9.16 -5.95
CA GLY A 222 -13.27 9.81 -6.65
C GLY A 222 -13.62 10.15 -8.09
N GLU A 223 -13.13 11.29 -8.57
CA GLU A 223 -13.20 11.70 -9.96
C GLU A 223 -11.89 11.41 -10.69
N ASN A 224 -11.95 11.33 -12.00
CA ASN A 224 -10.78 10.98 -12.79
C ASN A 224 -9.67 12.04 -12.67
N GLY A 225 -8.49 11.61 -12.23
CA GLY A 225 -7.33 12.47 -11.97
C GLY A 225 -7.19 12.93 -10.52
N ASP A 226 -8.12 12.55 -9.64
CA ASP A 226 -8.09 12.93 -8.24
C ASP A 226 -6.90 12.34 -7.48
N LEU A 227 -6.40 13.15 -6.55
CA LEU A 227 -5.47 12.76 -5.50
C LEU A 227 -6.16 12.93 -4.14
N LEU A 228 -6.70 11.85 -3.61
CA LEU A 228 -7.44 11.85 -2.36
C LEU A 228 -6.50 11.70 -1.15
N ILE A 229 -6.69 12.56 -0.16
CA ILE A 229 -5.83 12.60 1.03
C ILE A 229 -6.73 12.63 2.26
N GLN A 230 -6.59 11.62 3.11
CA GLN A 230 -7.31 11.61 4.38
C GLN A 230 -6.61 12.53 5.38
N LYS A 231 -7.38 13.41 6.02
CA LYS A 231 -6.89 14.19 7.16
C LYS A 231 -6.64 13.22 8.34
N ALA A 232 -5.38 13.07 8.71
CA ALA A 232 -4.96 12.18 9.79
C ALA A 232 -4.33 13.01 10.95
N PRO A 233 -4.46 12.57 12.20
CA PRO A 233 -3.71 13.16 13.31
C PRO A 233 -2.21 12.93 13.16
N ALA A 234 -1.41 13.80 13.77
CA ALA A 234 0.03 13.68 13.82
C ALA A 234 0.53 13.62 15.26
N CYS A 235 1.61 12.89 15.48
CA CYS A 235 2.34 12.90 16.74
C CYS A 235 3.84 12.91 16.51
N THR A 236 4.61 13.27 17.55
CA THR A 236 6.06 13.10 17.51
C THR A 236 6.44 11.62 17.65
N ILE A 237 7.62 11.26 17.13
CA ILE A 237 8.16 9.90 17.31
C ILE A 237 8.38 9.60 18.79
N GLN A 238 8.77 10.60 19.59
CA GLN A 238 8.88 10.48 21.06
C GLN A 238 7.54 10.04 21.68
N THR A 239 6.46 10.77 21.40
CA THR A 239 5.12 10.45 21.93
C THR A 239 4.68 9.04 21.51
N GLN A 240 4.94 8.65 20.26
CA GLN A 240 4.60 7.32 19.77
C GLN A 240 5.41 6.23 20.49
N ALA A 241 6.71 6.45 20.71
CA ALA A 241 7.58 5.52 21.44
C ALA A 241 7.15 5.33 22.88
N GLU A 242 6.84 6.44 23.58
CA GLU A 242 6.36 6.41 24.98
C GLU A 242 5.03 5.65 25.10
N ALA A 243 4.11 5.85 24.18
CA ALA A 243 2.85 5.13 24.15
C ALA A 243 3.06 3.61 23.94
N VAL A 244 4.00 3.21 23.07
CA VAL A 244 4.34 1.79 22.88
C VAL A 244 4.97 1.20 24.13
N CYS A 245 5.87 1.92 24.81
CA CYS A 245 6.41 1.47 26.10
C CYS A 245 5.28 1.23 27.14
N GLU A 246 4.36 2.18 27.25
CA GLU A 246 3.25 2.09 28.20
C GLU A 246 2.33 0.88 27.92
N LEU A 247 2.01 0.65 26.65
CA LEU A 247 1.10 -0.43 26.24
C LEU A 247 1.74 -1.83 26.31
N PHE A 248 3.05 -1.94 26.09
CA PHE A 248 3.74 -3.23 25.96
C PHE A 248 4.76 -3.52 27.09
N GLY A 249 4.79 -2.70 28.14
CA GLY A 249 5.62 -2.93 29.32
C GLY A 249 7.10 -2.56 29.12
N GLY A 250 7.40 -1.69 28.15
CA GLY A 250 8.73 -1.09 28.01
C GLY A 250 8.96 0.04 29.00
N LYS A 251 10.22 0.46 29.15
CA LYS A 251 10.60 1.55 30.04
C LYS A 251 10.93 2.80 29.22
N LYS A 252 10.25 3.93 29.53
CA LYS A 252 10.44 5.20 28.83
C LYS A 252 11.87 5.76 29.00
N GLU A 253 12.48 5.53 30.14
CA GLU A 253 13.87 5.91 30.48
C GLU A 253 14.94 5.15 29.68
N ASP A 254 14.58 3.99 29.14
CA ASP A 254 15.51 3.18 28.35
C ASP A 254 15.48 3.48 26.85
N ILE A 255 14.66 4.45 26.41
CA ILE A 255 14.58 4.85 25.00
C ILE A 255 15.93 5.39 24.51
N LYS A 256 16.47 4.79 23.44
CA LYS A 256 17.74 5.20 22.83
C LYS A 256 17.53 5.99 21.55
N VAL A 257 18.10 7.20 21.50
CA VAL A 257 18.17 7.98 20.26
C VAL A 257 19.38 7.52 19.46
N ILE A 258 19.15 7.09 18.20
CA ILE A 258 20.21 6.54 17.32
C ILE A 258 20.61 7.49 16.19
N GLY A 259 19.98 8.66 16.11
CA GLY A 259 20.23 9.66 15.06
C GLY A 259 19.44 9.43 13.78
N ILE A 260 19.35 10.47 12.97
CA ILE A 260 18.60 10.49 11.71
C ILE A 260 19.31 9.63 10.67
N ARG A 261 18.56 8.79 9.97
CA ARG A 261 19.07 7.98 8.86
C ARG A 261 19.10 8.80 7.56
N HIS A 262 19.97 8.42 6.65
CA HIS A 262 20.01 9.02 5.31
C HIS A 262 18.63 8.91 4.62
N GLY A 263 18.17 10.03 4.06
CA GLY A 263 16.88 10.10 3.36
C GLY A 263 15.64 10.09 4.26
N GLU A 264 15.78 10.13 5.58
CA GLU A 264 14.65 10.17 6.51
C GLU A 264 14.10 11.59 6.62
N LYS A 265 12.80 11.75 6.41
CA LYS A 265 12.11 13.05 6.46
C LYS A 265 11.79 13.43 7.91
N MET A 266 12.01 14.71 8.25
CA MET A 266 11.68 15.31 9.56
C MET A 266 10.17 15.37 9.81
#